data_6df1fe8c805e2b94da545ad7455f2a8c
#
_entry.id   6df1fe8c805e2b94da545ad7455f2a8c
#
_cell.length_a   1.000
_cell.length_b   1.000
_cell.length_c   1.000
_cell.angle_alpha   90.00
_cell.angle_beta   90.00
_cell.angle_gamma   90.00
#
_symmetry.space_group_name_H-M   'P 1'
#
loop_
_entity.id
_entity.type
_entity.pdbx_description
1 polymer ?
#
loop_
_entity_poly.entity_id
_entity_poly.type
_entity_poly.pdbx_seq_one_letter_code
_entity_poly.pdbx_strand_id
1 'polypeptide(L)'
;MTEIKIGGRTIPLSYMAYDMVAIQRECGCTAFQLKDEVFGIKVTEDEEHPDADPKVELTIMEDPEKIEKMGALIAILGNAGLEERGETPDLTAKWVLRHMKPALILGYAIATMAEISEGNTMEAKKEEQDPVDEGLEEEKAKKQPGS
;
A
#
# COMPACT_ATOMS: atom_id res chain seq x y z
N MET A 1 8.68 3.99 6.69
CA MET A 1 7.63 3.03 7.03
C MET A 1 6.43 3.76 7.61
N THR A 2 5.27 3.54 7.02
CA THR A 2 4.04 4.19 7.45
C THR A 2 3.50 3.51 8.69
N GLU A 3 2.85 4.28 9.57
CA GLU A 3 2.21 3.71 10.75
C GLU A 3 0.76 4.13 10.79
N ILE A 4 -0.10 3.23 11.27
CA ILE A 4 -1.51 3.55 11.48
C ILE A 4 -1.88 3.13 12.91
N LYS A 5 -2.96 3.72 13.41
CA LYS A 5 -3.46 3.39 14.73
C LYS A 5 -4.82 2.73 14.63
N ILE A 6 -4.93 1.53 15.15
CA ILE A 6 -6.18 0.80 15.18
C ILE A 6 -6.34 0.21 16.58
N GLY A 7 -7.48 0.52 17.22
CA GLY A 7 -7.77 -0.05 18.54
C GLY A 7 -6.73 0.33 19.59
N GLY A 8 -6.18 1.52 19.50
CA GLY A 8 -5.18 1.97 20.46
C GLY A 8 -3.80 1.40 20.22
N ARG A 9 -3.64 0.59 19.18
CA ARG A 9 -2.36 -0.03 18.85
C ARG A 9 -1.76 0.66 17.64
N THR A 10 -0.46 0.98 17.73
CA THR A 10 0.27 1.56 16.61
C THR A 10 0.84 0.42 15.77
N ILE A 11 0.45 0.38 14.50
CA ILE A 11 0.80 -0.72 13.60
C ILE A 11 1.68 -0.19 12.48
N PRO A 12 2.92 -0.69 12.38
CA PRO A 12 3.79 -0.31 11.25
C PRO A 12 3.37 -1.09 10.01
N LEU A 13 3.37 -0.42 8.88
CA LEU A 13 3.03 -1.07 7.61
C LEU A 13 4.31 -1.27 6.81
N SER A 14 4.42 -2.42 6.17
CA SER A 14 5.54 -2.71 5.29
C SER A 14 5.00 -3.46 4.07
N TYR A 15 5.66 -3.28 2.94
CA TYR A 15 5.22 -3.89 1.69
C TYR A 15 6.43 -4.41 0.93
N MET A 16 6.52 -5.72 0.85
CA MET A 16 7.61 -6.42 0.19
C MET A 16 7.04 -7.40 -0.82
N ALA A 17 7.92 -8.03 -1.60
CA ALA A 17 7.48 -8.95 -2.65
C ALA A 17 6.61 -10.09 -2.09
N TYR A 18 6.93 -10.59 -0.91
CA TYR A 18 6.12 -11.64 -0.29
C TYR A 18 4.68 -11.17 -0.12
N ASP A 19 4.51 -9.89 0.22
CA ASP A 19 3.19 -9.35 0.48
C ASP A 19 2.37 -9.19 -0.79
N MET A 20 3.03 -9.04 -1.94
CA MET A 20 2.32 -9.04 -3.21
C MET A 20 1.59 -10.37 -3.41
N VAL A 21 2.26 -11.46 -3.06
CA VAL A 21 1.66 -12.79 -3.18
C VAL A 21 0.53 -12.97 -2.18
N ALA A 22 0.75 -12.51 -0.95
CA ALA A 22 -0.28 -12.63 0.08
C ALA A 22 -1.52 -11.82 -0.28
N ILE A 23 -1.34 -10.64 -0.84
CA ILE A 23 -2.47 -9.81 -1.28
C ILE A 23 -3.28 -10.54 -2.34
N GLN A 24 -2.60 -11.13 -3.33
CA GLN A 24 -3.28 -11.87 -4.38
C GLN A 24 -4.10 -13.02 -3.78
N ARG A 25 -3.53 -13.73 -2.81
CA ARG A 25 -4.17 -14.89 -2.22
C ARG A 25 -5.38 -14.50 -1.35
N GLU A 26 -5.21 -13.46 -0.54
CA GLU A 26 -6.25 -13.11 0.44
C GLU A 26 -7.28 -12.15 -0.12
N CYS A 27 -6.89 -11.27 -1.02
CA CYS A 27 -7.80 -10.26 -1.56
C CYS A 27 -8.35 -10.63 -2.92
N GLY A 28 -7.78 -11.65 -3.57
CA GLY A 28 -8.26 -12.08 -4.87
C GLY A 28 -7.91 -11.14 -6.00
N CYS A 29 -6.96 -10.22 -5.78
CA CYS A 29 -6.53 -9.27 -6.81
C CYS A 29 -5.09 -8.90 -6.55
N THR A 30 -4.46 -8.29 -7.56
CA THR A 30 -3.08 -7.86 -7.40
C THR A 30 -3.01 -6.53 -6.65
N ALA A 31 -1.81 -6.20 -6.16
CA ALA A 31 -1.62 -4.92 -5.48
C ALA A 31 -1.93 -3.74 -6.39
N PHE A 32 -1.79 -3.93 -7.71
CA PHE A 32 -2.07 -2.86 -8.66
C PHE A 32 -3.56 -2.66 -8.90
N GLN A 33 -4.38 -3.61 -8.47
CA GLN A 33 -5.83 -3.55 -8.65
C GLN A 33 -6.55 -3.09 -7.40
N LEU A 34 -5.83 -2.82 -6.31
CA LEU A 34 -6.44 -2.51 -5.03
C LEU A 34 -7.30 -1.25 -5.08
N LYS A 35 -6.88 -0.28 -5.88
CA LYS A 35 -7.62 0.97 -5.98
C LYS A 35 -9.06 0.72 -6.44
N ASP A 36 -9.23 -0.18 -7.40
CA ASP A 36 -10.55 -0.47 -7.94
C ASP A 36 -11.24 -1.62 -7.22
N GLU A 37 -10.48 -2.68 -6.91
CA GLU A 37 -11.09 -3.91 -6.42
C GLU A 37 -11.33 -3.92 -4.93
N VAL A 38 -10.56 -3.13 -4.17
CA VAL A 38 -10.74 -3.09 -2.72
C VAL A 38 -11.27 -1.75 -2.28
N PHE A 39 -10.60 -0.67 -2.63
CA PHE A 39 -11.01 0.65 -2.14
C PHE A 39 -12.14 1.25 -2.95
N GLY A 40 -12.21 0.91 -4.23
CA GLY A 40 -13.23 1.51 -5.08
C GLY A 40 -13.15 3.01 -5.12
N ILE A 41 -11.93 3.53 -5.30
CA ILE A 41 -11.71 4.96 -5.31
C ILE A 41 -12.13 5.53 -6.66
N LYS A 42 -13.00 6.53 -6.62
CA LYS A 42 -13.42 7.24 -7.81
C LYS A 42 -13.05 8.70 -7.68
N VAL A 43 -12.42 9.24 -8.70
CA VAL A 43 -12.08 10.66 -8.76
C VAL A 43 -12.89 11.26 -9.89
N THR A 44 -13.74 12.24 -9.53
CA THR A 44 -14.60 12.90 -10.51
C THR A 44 -14.21 14.37 -10.61
N GLU A 45 -13.94 14.81 -11.82
CA GLU A 45 -13.62 16.21 -12.09
C GLU A 45 -14.84 16.89 -12.67
N ASP A 46 -15.06 18.14 -12.26
CA ASP A 46 -16.15 18.96 -12.77
C ASP A 46 -15.66 19.69 -14.01
N GLU A 47 -16.15 19.26 -15.18
CA GLU A 47 -15.72 19.86 -16.43
C GLU A 47 -16.19 21.30 -16.58
N GLU A 48 -17.28 21.64 -15.90
CA GLU A 48 -17.80 23.01 -15.95
C GLU A 48 -17.02 23.94 -15.02
N HIS A 49 -16.33 23.36 -14.03
CA HIS A 49 -15.53 24.11 -13.09
C HIS A 49 -14.17 23.47 -12.97
N PRO A 50 -13.32 23.64 -14.00
CA PRO A 50 -12.02 22.95 -13.99
C PRO A 50 -11.10 23.37 -12.85
N ASP A 51 -11.38 24.51 -12.21
CA ASP A 51 -10.57 24.96 -11.07
C ASP A 51 -11.06 24.37 -9.76
N ALA A 52 -12.19 23.68 -9.76
CA ALA A 52 -12.70 23.06 -8.54
C ALA A 52 -11.90 21.81 -8.21
N ASP A 53 -11.78 21.52 -6.90
CA ASP A 53 -11.11 20.31 -6.46
C ASP A 53 -11.87 19.09 -6.93
N PRO A 54 -11.17 18.05 -7.37
CA PRO A 54 -11.85 16.83 -7.79
C PRO A 54 -12.53 16.16 -6.60
N LYS A 55 -13.64 15.50 -6.86
CA LYS A 55 -14.36 14.76 -5.85
C LYS A 55 -13.78 13.35 -5.76
N VAL A 56 -13.51 12.90 -4.54
CA VAL A 56 -13.01 11.55 -4.30
C VAL A 56 -14.07 10.79 -3.54
N GLU A 57 -14.46 9.64 -4.08
CA GLU A 57 -15.46 8.79 -3.46
C GLU A 57 -14.89 7.41 -3.20
N LEU A 58 -15.25 6.83 -2.06
CA LEU A 58 -14.89 5.46 -1.72
C LEU A 58 -16.14 4.61 -1.77
N THR A 59 -16.20 3.66 -2.69
CA THR A 59 -17.34 2.76 -2.77
C THR A 59 -17.20 1.58 -1.81
N ILE A 60 -16.06 1.44 -1.16
CA ILE A 60 -15.85 0.35 -0.21
C ILE A 60 -16.87 0.36 0.91
N MET A 61 -17.35 1.57 1.28
CA MET A 61 -18.30 1.70 2.38
C MET A 61 -19.63 1.00 2.09
N GLU A 62 -19.92 0.75 0.82
CA GLU A 62 -21.19 0.15 0.43
C GLU A 62 -21.06 -1.31 0.04
N ASP A 63 -19.86 -1.87 0.20
CA ASP A 63 -19.58 -3.23 -0.26
C ASP A 63 -18.88 -4.01 0.86
N PRO A 64 -19.62 -4.84 1.61
CA PRO A 64 -19.01 -5.61 2.71
C PRO A 64 -17.85 -6.49 2.27
N GLU A 65 -17.89 -6.99 1.04
CA GLU A 65 -16.80 -7.82 0.53
C GLU A 65 -15.51 -7.02 0.43
N LYS A 66 -15.61 -5.75 -0.01
CA LYS A 66 -14.43 -4.91 -0.10
C LYS A 66 -13.90 -4.55 1.29
N ILE A 67 -14.80 -4.39 2.25
CA ILE A 67 -14.38 -4.13 3.63
C ILE A 67 -13.61 -5.31 4.18
N GLU A 68 -14.07 -6.53 3.91
CA GLU A 68 -13.34 -7.71 4.33
C GLU A 68 -11.95 -7.78 3.71
N LYS A 69 -11.86 -7.47 2.43
CA LYS A 69 -10.56 -7.46 1.76
C LYS A 69 -9.63 -6.41 2.34
N MET A 70 -10.18 -5.28 2.73
CA MET A 70 -9.36 -4.25 3.37
C MET A 70 -8.80 -4.72 4.70
N GLY A 71 -9.63 -5.43 5.48
CA GLY A 71 -9.16 -5.99 6.73
C GLY A 71 -7.99 -6.94 6.51
N ALA A 72 -8.12 -7.80 5.50
CA ALA A 72 -7.04 -8.73 5.18
C ALA A 72 -5.80 -7.98 4.70
N LEU A 73 -5.97 -6.95 3.89
CA LEU A 73 -4.86 -6.16 3.39
C LEU A 73 -4.09 -5.50 4.53
N ILE A 74 -4.80 -4.88 5.45
CA ILE A 74 -4.15 -4.21 6.58
C ILE A 74 -3.43 -5.24 7.45
N ALA A 75 -4.02 -6.41 7.66
CA ALA A 75 -3.36 -7.46 8.43
C ALA A 75 -2.08 -7.91 7.75
N ILE A 76 -2.11 -8.04 6.42
CA ILE A 76 -0.91 -8.45 5.68
C ILE A 76 0.21 -7.43 5.85
N LEU A 77 -0.07 -6.16 5.56
CA LEU A 77 0.95 -5.12 5.61
C LEU A 77 1.38 -4.85 7.05
N GLY A 78 0.45 -4.94 8.00
CA GLY A 78 0.77 -4.74 9.40
C GLY A 78 1.65 -5.84 9.95
N ASN A 79 1.35 -7.09 9.60
CA ASN A 79 2.17 -8.20 10.03
C ASN A 79 3.57 -8.10 9.43
N ALA A 80 3.67 -7.66 8.18
CA ALA A 80 4.98 -7.45 7.56
C ALA A 80 5.77 -6.40 8.32
N GLY A 81 5.11 -5.31 8.72
CA GLY A 81 5.77 -4.26 9.48
C GLY A 81 6.21 -4.72 10.86
N LEU A 82 5.34 -5.48 11.54
CA LEU A 82 5.68 -6.02 12.85
C LEU A 82 6.89 -6.95 12.76
N GLU A 83 6.87 -7.82 11.75
CA GLU A 83 7.97 -8.75 11.54
C GLU A 83 9.28 -8.01 11.29
N GLU A 84 9.20 -6.95 10.51
CA GLU A 84 10.38 -6.16 10.18
C GLU A 84 10.98 -5.51 11.43
N ARG A 85 10.13 -5.19 12.41
CA ARG A 85 10.58 -4.61 13.68
C ARG A 85 10.97 -5.66 14.72
N GLY A 86 10.90 -6.93 14.37
CA GLY A 86 11.19 -7.99 15.31
C GLY A 86 10.08 -8.25 16.30
N GLU A 87 8.86 -7.82 15.98
CA GLU A 87 7.69 -8.02 16.83
C GLU A 87 6.83 -9.14 16.26
N THR A 88 5.95 -9.67 17.10
CA THR A 88 5.11 -10.81 16.70
C THR A 88 4.07 -10.40 15.68
N PRO A 89 4.03 -11.03 14.49
CA PRO A 89 3.03 -10.71 13.46
C PRO A 89 1.72 -11.44 13.79
N ASP A 90 0.97 -10.89 14.70
CA ASP A 90 -0.23 -11.54 15.24
C ASP A 90 -1.54 -10.93 14.80
N LEU A 91 -1.52 -10.07 13.78
CA LEU A 91 -2.75 -9.43 13.30
C LEU A 91 -3.56 -10.40 12.46
N THR A 92 -4.89 -10.33 12.62
CA THR A 92 -5.83 -11.06 11.77
C THR A 92 -6.78 -10.06 11.16
N ALA A 93 -7.38 -10.45 10.02
CA ALA A 93 -8.38 -9.60 9.39
C ALA A 93 -9.52 -9.32 10.35
N LYS A 94 -9.91 -10.33 11.13
CA LYS A 94 -11.00 -10.18 12.09
C LYS A 94 -10.67 -9.13 13.15
N TRP A 95 -9.46 -9.19 13.70
CA TRP A 95 -9.06 -8.22 14.71
C TRP A 95 -9.07 -6.80 14.14
N VAL A 96 -8.54 -6.66 12.92
CA VAL A 96 -8.50 -5.35 12.27
C VAL A 96 -9.90 -4.81 12.08
N LEU A 97 -10.80 -5.64 11.54
CA LEU A 97 -12.16 -5.19 11.28
C LEU A 97 -12.93 -4.88 12.55
N ARG A 98 -12.64 -5.61 13.63
CA ARG A 98 -13.28 -5.37 14.91
C ARG A 98 -12.89 -4.03 15.53
N HIS A 99 -11.71 -3.53 15.20
CA HIS A 99 -11.20 -2.31 15.82
C HIS A 99 -11.11 -1.14 14.85
N MET A 100 -11.45 -1.37 13.58
CA MET A 100 -11.39 -0.32 12.57
C MET A 100 -12.70 0.46 12.56
N LYS A 101 -12.62 1.77 12.81
CA LYS A 101 -13.81 2.61 12.81
C LYS A 101 -14.16 3.01 11.38
N PRO A 102 -15.45 2.87 10.99
CA PRO A 102 -15.85 3.23 9.64
C PRO A 102 -15.46 4.64 9.23
N ALA A 103 -15.51 5.59 10.18
CA ALA A 103 -15.18 6.98 9.87
C ALA A 103 -13.72 7.17 9.48
N LEU A 104 -12.86 6.19 9.79
CA LEU A 104 -11.43 6.31 9.53
C LEU A 104 -10.97 5.46 8.34
N ILE A 105 -11.90 4.81 7.65
CA ILE A 105 -11.54 3.91 6.54
C ILE A 105 -10.78 4.65 5.45
N LEU A 106 -11.19 5.87 5.11
CA LEU A 106 -10.49 6.63 4.08
C LEU A 106 -9.03 6.86 4.47
N GLY A 107 -8.79 7.21 5.74
CA GLY A 107 -7.42 7.43 6.21
C GLY A 107 -6.59 6.17 6.13
N TYR A 108 -7.17 5.03 6.50
CA TYR A 108 -6.46 3.76 6.42
C TYR A 108 -6.17 3.39 4.95
N ALA A 109 -7.13 3.65 4.07
CA ALA A 109 -6.93 3.37 2.64
C ALA A 109 -5.78 4.19 2.08
N ILE A 110 -5.74 5.48 2.43
CA ILE A 110 -4.67 6.36 1.96
C ILE A 110 -3.31 5.88 2.48
N ALA A 111 -3.24 5.51 3.75
CA ALA A 111 -1.99 5.07 4.35
C ALA A 111 -1.48 3.78 3.71
N THR A 112 -2.38 2.81 3.48
CA THR A 112 -1.96 1.55 2.88
C THR A 112 -1.51 1.74 1.44
N MET A 113 -2.25 2.57 0.68
CA MET A 113 -1.87 2.83 -0.70
C MET A 113 -0.54 3.58 -0.78
N ALA A 114 -0.30 4.48 0.16
CA ALA A 114 0.96 5.22 0.18
C ALA A 114 2.14 4.28 0.41
N GLU A 115 1.98 3.33 1.34
CA GLU A 115 3.04 2.38 1.62
C GLU A 115 3.34 1.50 0.40
N ILE A 116 2.29 1.02 -0.26
CA ILE A 116 2.46 0.18 -1.44
C ILE A 116 3.12 0.97 -2.58
N SER A 117 2.66 2.18 -2.79
CA SER A 117 3.19 3.03 -3.86
C SER A 117 4.67 3.36 -3.61
N GLU A 118 5.00 3.67 -2.36
CA GLU A 118 6.37 3.99 -2.00
C GLU A 118 7.29 2.80 -2.22
N GLY A 119 6.84 1.61 -1.84
CA GLY A 119 7.63 0.41 -2.03
C GLY A 119 7.95 0.16 -3.49
N ASN A 120 6.94 0.26 -4.35
CA ASN A 120 7.14 0.05 -5.78
C ASN A 120 8.07 1.12 -6.37
N THR A 121 7.86 2.37 -5.99
CA THR A 121 8.63 3.47 -6.55
C THR A 121 10.10 3.42 -6.12
N MET A 122 10.34 3.11 -4.85
CA MET A 122 11.70 3.08 -4.35
C MET A 122 12.51 1.97 -4.99
N GLU A 123 11.91 0.82 -5.23
CA GLU A 123 12.61 -0.26 -5.90
C GLU A 123 12.99 0.13 -7.32
N ALA A 124 12.07 0.77 -8.02
CA ALA A 124 12.33 1.22 -9.37
C ALA A 124 13.47 2.24 -9.40
N LYS A 125 13.49 3.15 -8.43
CA LYS A 125 14.56 4.14 -8.36
C LYS A 125 15.90 3.50 -8.09
N LYS A 126 15.95 2.51 -7.20
CA LYS A 126 17.20 1.83 -6.90
C LYS A 126 17.75 1.15 -8.15
N GLU A 127 16.90 0.50 -8.90
CA GLU A 127 17.35 -0.16 -10.11
C GLU A 127 17.88 0.83 -11.14
N GLU A 128 17.27 1.99 -11.22
CA GLU A 128 17.72 3.01 -12.14
C GLU A 128 19.06 3.62 -11.72
N GLN A 129 19.29 3.71 -10.43
CA GLN A 129 20.49 4.33 -9.90
C GLN A 129 21.66 3.37 -9.83
N ASP A 130 21.42 2.11 -9.92
CA ASP A 130 22.48 1.12 -9.93
C ASP A 130 22.96 0.95 -11.32
N PRO A 131 23.82 1.58 -11.77
CA PRO A 131 24.48 1.31 -13.02
C PRO A 131 25.86 0.89 -12.72
N VAL A 132 25.70 0.53 -11.95
CA VAL A 132 26.16 0.10 -11.37
C VAL A 132 26.77 -0.04 -10.52
N ASP A 133 26.85 -0.33 -9.90
CA ASP A 133 27.15 -0.33 -8.97
C ASP A 133 28.00 -0.74 -8.52
N GLU A 134 28.42 -0.82 -8.36
CA GLU A 134 29.14 -1.06 -8.01
C GLU A 134 29.79 -1.77 -8.53
N GLY A 135 29.77 -1.99 -9.01
CA GLY A 135 30.28 -2.54 -9.86
C GLY A 135 29.59 -2.36 -10.95
N LEU A 136 28.99 -2.11 -11.16
CA LEU A 136 28.38 -1.72 -12.10
C LEU A 136 28.22 -0.45 -12.15
N GLU A 137 28.35 0.21 -11.39
CA GLU A 137 28.19 1.32 -11.51
C GLU A 137 29.07 1.77 -11.84
N GLU A 138 29.78 1.18 -11.91
CA GLU A 138 30.38 1.55 -12.43
C GLU A 138 30.35 1.24 -13.55
N GLU A 139 29.71 0.53 -14.11
CA GLU A 139 29.48 0.32 -15.22
C GLU A 139 28.61 1.00 -15.85
N LYS A 140 28.02 1.46 -15.72
CA LYS A 140 27.35 2.22 -16.38
C LYS A 140 27.63 3.47 -16.26
N ALA A 141 28.24 3.55 -15.48
CA ALA A 141 28.58 4.72 -15.45
C ALA A 141 29.64 4.78 -16.18
N LYS A 142 30.06 3.99 -16.56
CA LYS A 142 30.46 4.01 -17.16
C LYS A 142 30.11 3.79 -18.09
N LYS A 143 29.81 3.64 -18.39
CA LYS A 143 29.30 3.68 -19.17
C LYS A 143 29.35 4.32 -19.53
N GLN A 144 30.17 4.41 -18.98
CA GLN A 144 30.27 5.00 -19.14
C GLN A 144 30.83 5.23 -19.36
N PRO A 145 31.54 5.08 -19.34
CA PRO A 145 31.83 5.29 -19.47
C PRO A 145 31.95 5.37 -19.56
N GLY A 146 32.40 4.85 -19.25
CA GLY A 146 32.07 4.94 -19.07
C GLY A 146 31.96 4.80 -18.82
N SER A 147 32.22 4.79 -19.00
CA SER A 147 31.87 4.83 -18.74
C SER A 147 31.63 5.02 -18.73
#